data_a5339c667db4a90e36d072be6da8c483
#
_entry.id   a5339c667db4a90e36d072be6da8c483
#
_cell.length_a   1.000
_cell.length_b   1.000
_cell.length_c   1.000
_cell.angle_alpha   90.00
_cell.angle_beta   90.00
_cell.angle_gamma   90.00
#
_symmetry.space_group_name_H-M   'P 1'
#
loop_
_entity.id
_entity.type
_entity.pdbx_description
1 polymer ?
#
loop_
_entity_poly.entity_id
_entity_poly.type
_entity_poly.pdbx_seq_one_letter_code
_entity_poly.pdbx_strand_id
1 'polypeptide(L)'
;MENPSPARIEALRAEWTDQYVRVDADRPELRRFGDRVGRVVTVNWNGKALVDFSDGAWYDITASPLFLRRIDPAEGKAKHDPKINSAQPLPEKQS
;
A
#
# COMPACT_ATOMS: atom_id res chain seq x y z
N MET A 1 -5.10 -10.50 -21.84
CA MET A 1 -5.12 -9.12 -21.32
C MET A 1 -3.74 -8.52 -21.40
N GLU A 2 -3.66 -7.34 -21.92
CA GLU A 2 -2.36 -6.72 -22.12
C GLU A 2 -1.90 -5.98 -20.88
N ASN A 3 -0.61 -5.96 -20.67
CA ASN A 3 -0.03 -5.16 -19.61
C ASN A 3 -0.14 -3.67 -19.96
N PRO A 4 -0.20 -2.80 -18.95
CA PRO A 4 -0.18 -1.37 -19.22
C PRO A 4 1.09 -0.96 -19.96
N SER A 5 1.00 0.10 -20.74
CA SER A 5 2.17 0.63 -21.42
C SER A 5 3.16 1.22 -20.42
N PRO A 6 4.44 1.38 -20.80
CA PRO A 6 5.41 2.01 -19.89
C PRO A 6 4.98 3.41 -19.45
N ALA A 7 4.36 4.20 -20.33
CA ALA A 7 3.89 5.52 -19.95
C ALA A 7 2.78 5.43 -18.91
N ARG A 8 1.89 4.44 -19.04
CA ARG A 8 0.83 4.24 -18.05
C ARG A 8 1.41 3.81 -16.71
N ILE A 9 2.42 2.95 -16.72
CA ILE A 9 3.07 2.52 -15.48
C ILE A 9 3.72 3.71 -14.78
N GLU A 10 4.40 4.58 -15.53
CA GLU A 10 5.00 5.76 -14.93
C GLU A 10 3.95 6.68 -14.32
N ALA A 11 2.82 6.84 -15.00
CA ALA A 11 1.73 7.65 -14.47
C ALA A 11 1.19 7.05 -13.18
N LEU A 12 1.03 5.73 -13.14
CA LEU A 12 0.56 5.05 -11.94
C LEU A 12 1.55 5.17 -10.80
N ARG A 13 2.85 5.07 -11.10
CA ARG A 13 3.87 5.25 -10.07
C ARG A 13 3.83 6.65 -9.49
N ALA A 14 3.67 7.66 -10.35
CA ALA A 14 3.59 9.05 -9.88
C ALA A 14 2.35 9.27 -9.01
N GLU A 15 1.27 8.59 -9.34
CA GLU A 15 0.01 8.76 -8.64
C GLU A 15 -0.03 8.02 -7.30
N TRP A 16 0.54 6.82 -7.26
CA TRP A 16 0.31 5.92 -6.13
C TRP A 16 1.51 5.73 -5.20
N THR A 17 2.75 5.93 -5.67
CA THR A 17 3.93 5.68 -4.85
C THR A 17 3.90 6.55 -3.59
N ASP A 18 4.20 5.92 -2.46
CA ASP A 18 4.24 6.54 -1.14
C ASP A 18 2.88 7.03 -0.62
N GLN A 19 1.80 6.69 -1.31
CA GLN A 19 0.47 7.00 -0.80
C GLN A 19 0.08 6.01 0.28
N TYR A 20 -0.64 6.51 1.28
CA TYR A 20 -1.25 5.63 2.28
C TYR A 20 -2.65 5.28 1.80
N VAL A 21 -3.00 4.00 1.91
CA VAL A 21 -4.22 3.50 1.32
C VAL A 21 -4.92 2.51 2.23
N ARG A 22 -6.22 2.35 1.99
CA ARG A 22 -7.02 1.24 2.51
C ARG A 22 -7.55 0.47 1.32
N VAL A 23 -7.75 -0.83 1.51
CA VAL A 23 -8.33 -1.65 0.45
C VAL A 23 -9.85 -1.52 0.46
N ASP A 24 -10.45 -1.83 -0.69
CA ASP A 24 -11.91 -1.97 -0.78
C ASP A 24 -12.25 -3.35 -0.20
N ALA A 25 -12.62 -3.37 1.08
CA ALA A 25 -12.88 -4.62 1.78
C ALA A 25 -14.17 -5.32 1.33
N ASP A 26 -14.97 -4.66 0.49
CA ASP A 26 -16.13 -5.32 -0.12
C ASP A 26 -15.69 -6.33 -1.16
N ARG A 27 -14.47 -6.24 -1.66
CA ARG A 27 -13.94 -7.26 -2.57
C ARG A 27 -13.46 -8.45 -1.75
N PRO A 28 -13.95 -9.67 -2.08
CA PRO A 28 -13.59 -10.84 -1.26
C PRO A 28 -12.09 -11.06 -1.15
N GLU A 29 -11.35 -10.82 -2.23
CA GLU A 29 -9.89 -11.08 -2.24
C GLU A 29 -9.13 -10.10 -1.37
N LEU A 30 -9.74 -8.96 -1.02
CA LEU A 30 -9.08 -7.93 -0.20
C LEU A 30 -9.62 -7.88 1.22
N ARG A 31 -10.65 -8.67 1.51
CA ARG A 31 -11.32 -8.62 2.82
C ARG A 31 -10.37 -8.94 3.96
N ARG A 32 -9.37 -9.78 3.70
CA ARG A 32 -8.41 -10.16 4.74
C ARG A 32 -7.61 -8.98 5.28
N PHE A 33 -7.52 -7.90 4.52
CA PHE A 33 -6.78 -6.71 4.98
C PHE A 33 -7.64 -5.79 5.85
N GLY A 34 -8.96 -5.89 5.72
CA GLY A 34 -9.89 -5.14 6.58
C GLY A 34 -9.63 -3.64 6.56
N ASP A 35 -9.48 -3.07 7.75
CA ASP A 35 -9.25 -1.63 7.91
C ASP A 35 -7.78 -1.27 7.98
N ARG A 36 -6.90 -2.20 7.70
CA ARG A 36 -5.47 -1.95 7.83
C ARG A 36 -5.05 -0.88 6.83
N VAL A 37 -4.12 -0.04 7.27
CA VAL A 37 -3.54 1.00 6.42
C VAL A 37 -2.26 0.46 5.82
N GLY A 38 -2.14 0.58 4.50
CA GLY A 38 -0.94 0.21 3.79
C GLY A 38 -0.26 1.42 3.19
N ARG A 39 1.02 1.28 2.87
CA ARG A 39 1.76 2.28 2.12
C ARG A 39 2.17 1.67 0.80
N VAL A 40 1.92 2.38 -0.28
CA VAL A 40 2.32 1.91 -1.61
C VAL A 40 3.82 2.13 -1.77
N VAL A 41 4.56 1.05 -1.97
CA VAL A 41 6.01 1.11 -2.16
C VAL A 41 6.33 1.53 -3.58
N THR A 42 5.68 0.91 -4.55
CA THR A 42 5.83 1.25 -5.96
C THR A 42 4.70 0.57 -6.74
N VAL A 43 4.69 0.75 -8.05
CA VAL A 43 3.78 0.05 -8.95
C VAL A 43 4.61 -0.79 -9.90
N ASN A 44 4.27 -2.07 -10.02
CA ASN A 44 5.03 -2.97 -10.88
C ASN A 44 4.58 -2.87 -12.34
N TRP A 45 5.27 -3.60 -13.22
CA TRP A 45 5.00 -3.52 -14.65
C TRP A 45 3.65 -4.07 -15.05
N ASN A 46 2.98 -4.79 -14.15
CA ASN A 46 1.63 -5.30 -14.40
C ASN A 46 0.55 -4.30 -13.96
N GLY A 47 0.96 -3.11 -13.51
CA GLY A 47 0.00 -2.10 -13.06
C GLY A 47 -0.53 -2.36 -11.68
N LYS A 48 0.19 -3.14 -10.87
CA LYS A 48 -0.24 -3.43 -9.51
C LYS A 48 0.62 -2.69 -8.51
N ALA A 49 -0.03 -2.10 -7.52
CA ALA A 49 0.66 -1.43 -6.44
C ALA A 49 1.20 -2.48 -5.48
N LEU A 50 2.46 -2.35 -5.09
CA LEU A 50 3.03 -3.17 -4.04
C LEU A 50 2.78 -2.45 -2.73
N VAL A 51 1.95 -3.06 -1.89
CA VAL A 51 1.45 -2.41 -0.68
C VAL A 51 2.03 -3.09 0.55
N ASP A 52 2.58 -2.26 1.43
CA ASP A 52 3.18 -2.70 2.70
C ASP A 52 2.20 -2.38 3.82
N PHE A 53 1.69 -3.41 4.48
CA PHE A 53 0.77 -3.27 5.60
C PHE A 53 1.47 -3.40 6.95
N SER A 54 2.80 -3.30 6.95
CA SER A 54 3.62 -3.39 8.19
C SER A 54 3.59 -4.77 8.81
N ASP A 55 3.43 -5.80 7.99
CA ASP A 55 3.42 -7.19 8.48
C ASP A 55 4.58 -8.00 7.93
N GLY A 56 5.57 -7.32 7.34
CA GLY A 56 6.76 -7.99 6.83
C GLY A 56 6.66 -8.48 5.41
N ALA A 57 5.55 -8.25 4.75
CA ALA A 57 5.35 -8.69 3.37
C ALA A 57 4.75 -7.55 2.55
N TRP A 58 4.94 -7.63 1.24
CA TRP A 58 4.32 -6.70 0.30
C TRP A 58 3.33 -7.48 -0.54
N TYR A 59 2.19 -6.85 -0.81
CA TYR A 59 1.11 -7.47 -1.56
C TYR A 59 0.84 -6.68 -2.82
N ASP A 60 0.63 -7.36 -3.94
CA ASP A 60 0.33 -6.68 -5.19
C ASP A 60 -1.19 -6.56 -5.35
N ILE A 61 -1.65 -5.31 -5.39
CA ILE A 61 -3.07 -5.00 -5.51
C ILE A 61 -3.23 -4.04 -6.67
N THR A 62 -4.24 -4.27 -7.50
CA THR A 62 -4.47 -3.41 -8.66
C THR A 62 -4.46 -1.94 -8.27
N ALA A 63 -3.63 -1.14 -8.95
CA ALA A 63 -3.49 0.29 -8.68
C ALA A 63 -4.66 1.03 -9.29
N SER A 64 -5.78 1.06 -8.58
CA SER A 64 -7.02 1.64 -9.07
C SER A 64 -7.88 2.07 -7.89
N PRO A 65 -8.62 3.18 -8.01
CA PRO A 65 -9.56 3.58 -6.97
C PRO A 65 -10.65 2.56 -6.68
N LEU A 66 -10.84 1.59 -7.59
CA LEU A 66 -11.80 0.53 -7.38
C LEU A 66 -11.27 -0.52 -6.38
N PHE A 67 -9.97 -0.54 -6.14
CA PHE A 67 -9.34 -1.51 -5.25
C PHE A 67 -8.71 -0.86 -4.03
N LEU A 68 -8.15 0.34 -4.20
CA LEU A 68 -7.42 1.04 -3.15
C LEU A 68 -7.96 2.46 -3.00
N ARG A 69 -8.11 2.89 -1.76
CA ARG A 69 -8.56 4.25 -1.46
C ARG A 69 -7.43 4.98 -0.76
N ARG A 70 -7.02 6.11 -1.33
CA ARG A 70 -5.99 6.92 -0.70
C ARG A 70 -6.60 7.62 0.50
N ILE A 71 -5.83 7.69 1.57
CA ILE A 71 -6.25 8.39 2.78
C ILE A 71 -5.28 9.54 3.04
N ASP A 72 -5.68 10.43 3.93
CA ASP A 72 -4.86 11.58 4.30
C ASP A 72 -3.46 11.13 4.73
N PRO A 73 -2.38 11.73 4.21
CA PRO A 73 -1.02 11.27 4.55
C PRO A 73 -0.72 11.31 6.03
N ALA A 74 -1.18 12.34 6.74
CA ALA A 74 -0.92 12.44 8.17
C ALA A 74 -1.63 11.33 8.92
N GLU A 75 -2.89 11.07 8.58
CA GLU A 75 -3.65 9.99 9.18
C GLU A 75 -3.01 8.64 8.84
N GLY A 76 -2.62 8.47 7.58
CA GLY A 76 -2.01 7.23 7.14
C GLY A 76 -0.73 6.94 7.88
N LYS A 77 0.13 7.94 8.02
CA LYS A 77 1.38 7.77 8.73
C LYS A 77 1.14 7.42 10.20
N ALA A 78 0.18 8.08 10.83
CA ALA A 78 -0.12 7.82 12.22
C ALA A 78 -0.60 6.39 12.44
N LYS A 79 -1.35 5.84 11.49
CA LYS A 79 -1.89 4.49 11.62
C LYS A 79 -0.94 3.41 11.16
N HIS A 80 -0.02 3.74 10.24
CA HIS A 80 0.91 2.77 9.66
C HIS A 80 2.20 2.67 10.46
N ASP A 81 2.83 3.82 10.76
CA ASP A 81 4.14 3.85 11.40
C ASP A 81 4.19 3.26 12.80
N PRO A 82 3.18 3.47 13.66
CA PRO A 82 3.25 2.90 15.01
C PRO A 82 3.42 1.39 15.01
N LYS A 83 2.82 0.71 14.03
CA LYS A 83 2.98 -0.73 13.90
C LYS A 83 4.40 -1.12 13.57
N ILE A 84 5.02 -0.39 12.65
CA ILE A 84 6.40 -0.63 12.29
C ILE A 84 7.29 -0.42 13.51
N ASN A 85 7.07 0.67 14.20
CA ASN A 85 7.88 0.99 15.37
C ASN A 85 7.72 -0.06 16.46
N SER A 86 6.54 -0.57 16.61
CA SER A 86 6.30 -1.63 17.59
C SER A 86 7.01 -2.91 17.24
N ALA A 87 7.14 -3.21 15.98
CA ALA A 87 7.80 -4.43 15.52
C ALA A 87 9.32 -4.33 15.67
N GLN A 88 9.87 -3.13 15.80
CA GLN A 88 11.31 -2.92 15.98
C GLN A 88 11.59 -2.68 17.44
N PRO A 89 12.13 -3.44 18.04
CA PRO A 89 12.43 -3.23 19.45
C PRO A 89 13.70 -2.42 19.69
N LEU A 90 13.78 -2.23 18.93
CA LEU A 90 14.29 -1.82 18.75
C LEU A 90 15.12 -1.47 18.67
N PRO A 91 15.51 -1.35 18.78
CA PRO A 91 15.98 -0.86 18.58
C PRO A 91 16.48 -0.26 18.82
N GLU A 92 16.21 -0.38 19.10
CA GLU A 92 16.00 0.08 19.26
C GLU A 92 16.15 0.52 19.40
N LYS A 93 16.43 0.42 19.98
CA LYS A 93 16.00 0.78 20.17
C LYS A 93 16.10 0.99 20.14
N GLN A 94 16.19 0.71 20.32
CA GLN A 94 15.77 0.78 20.18
C GLN A 94 15.83 0.89 20.05
N SER A 95 16.26 0.62 20.47
CA SER A 95 15.91 0.68 20.23
C SER A 95 15.95 0.71 20.06
#